data_81067b239eb65da56df00f97171f1c6a
#
_entry.id   81067b239eb65da56df00f97171f1c6a
#
_cell.length_a   1.000
_cell.length_b   1.000
_cell.length_c   1.000
_cell.angle_alpha   90.00
_cell.angle_beta   90.00
_cell.angle_gamma   90.00
#
_symmetry.space_group_name_H-M   'P 1'
#
loop_
_entity.id
_entity.type
_entity.pdbx_description
1 polymer ?
#
loop_
_entity_poly.entity_id
_entity_poly.type
_entity_poly.pdbx_seq_one_letter_code
_entity_poly.pdbx_strand_id
1 'polypeptide(L)'
;AATDLQQAMAARTPIVCMTAFDAPTALAARAAGTDICLVGDSLANVALGYSSTRALSLDAMIHHARTVRAAAHAPELQFDANCPRAPMVIVDMPFGTVIGSVDEAVRRVVRVVHETQAFGVKMEGSLELLPLIEHLSSHGIAVMGHIGLQPQRYGDASGFRVQGGTAPSAMAILETAQALERAGCFSFVLECVPARVGAAISERVGIPVIGIGAGPH
;
A
#
# COMPACT_ATOMS: atom_id res chain seq x y z
N ALA A 1 3.54 5.65 14.42
CA ALA A 1 3.09 5.45 13.04
C ALA A 1 4.27 5.11 12.12
N ALA A 2 4.69 5.97 11.16
CA ALA A 2 5.85 5.64 10.29
C ALA A 2 7.13 5.35 11.08
N THR A 3 7.38 6.08 12.15
CA THR A 3 8.50 5.86 13.08
C THR A 3 8.48 4.45 13.70
N ASP A 4 7.31 3.90 13.96
CA ASP A 4 7.19 2.56 14.55
C ASP A 4 7.56 1.48 13.54
N LEU A 5 7.21 1.67 12.25
CA LEU A 5 7.64 0.75 11.19
C LEU A 5 9.16 0.81 10.97
N GLN A 6 9.75 2.00 11.03
CA GLN A 6 11.19 2.15 10.96
C GLN A 6 11.90 1.49 12.15
N GLN A 7 11.32 1.58 13.35
CA GLN A 7 11.82 0.89 14.53
C GLN A 7 11.70 -0.63 14.38
N ALA A 8 10.57 -1.14 13.88
CA ALA A 8 10.39 -2.57 13.60
C ALA A 8 11.43 -3.07 12.59
N MET A 9 11.65 -2.32 11.50
CA MET A 9 12.67 -2.62 10.50
C MET A 9 14.08 -2.65 11.13
N ALA A 10 14.44 -1.65 11.92
CA ALA A 10 15.74 -1.59 12.61
C ALA A 10 15.93 -2.75 13.59
N ALA A 11 14.86 -3.16 14.28
CA ALA A 11 14.83 -4.30 15.18
C ALA A 11 14.72 -5.65 14.46
N ARG A 12 14.58 -5.66 13.13
CA ARG A 12 14.30 -6.85 12.30
C ARG A 12 13.04 -7.60 12.76
N THR A 13 12.05 -6.86 13.27
CA THR A 13 10.74 -7.40 13.61
C THR A 13 9.88 -7.40 12.36
N PRO A 14 9.25 -8.53 11.99
CA PRO A 14 8.37 -8.58 10.83
C PRO A 14 7.22 -7.58 10.94
N ILE A 15 6.95 -6.87 9.85
CA ILE A 15 5.82 -5.95 9.71
C ILE A 15 4.69 -6.69 9.01
N VAL A 16 3.54 -6.77 9.65
CA VAL A 16 2.37 -7.47 9.12
C VAL A 16 1.42 -6.49 8.47
N CYS A 17 1.18 -6.68 7.17
CA CYS A 17 0.19 -5.95 6.41
C CYS A 17 -0.95 -6.89 6.00
N MET A 18 -2.19 -6.57 6.38
CA MET A 18 -3.38 -7.31 5.99
C MET A 18 -4.33 -6.44 5.20
N THR A 19 -4.97 -7.03 4.19
CA THR A 19 -6.04 -6.37 3.45
C THR A 19 -7.36 -6.47 4.22
N ALA A 20 -8.11 -5.37 4.28
CA ALA A 20 -9.46 -5.33 4.84
C ALA A 20 -10.37 -4.45 3.99
N PHE A 21 -11.65 -4.85 3.87
CA PHE A 21 -12.62 -4.16 3.00
C PHE A 21 -13.86 -3.70 3.76
N ASP A 22 -14.09 -4.20 4.97
CA ASP A 22 -15.28 -3.97 5.78
C ASP A 22 -14.96 -3.98 7.28
N ALA A 23 -15.95 -3.75 8.11
CA ALA A 23 -15.79 -3.74 9.55
C ALA A 23 -15.33 -5.09 10.13
N PRO A 24 -15.93 -6.25 9.76
CA PRO A 24 -15.48 -7.55 10.28
C PRO A 24 -14.01 -7.86 9.97
N THR A 25 -13.55 -7.59 8.74
CA THR A 25 -12.14 -7.85 8.37
C THR A 25 -11.18 -6.88 9.04
N ALA A 26 -11.58 -5.61 9.22
CA ALA A 26 -10.79 -4.63 9.97
C ALA A 26 -10.63 -4.99 11.45
N LEU A 27 -11.71 -5.47 12.08
CA LEU A 27 -11.69 -5.95 13.47
C LEU A 27 -10.80 -7.18 13.62
N ALA A 28 -10.89 -8.13 12.69
CA ALA A 28 -10.03 -9.32 12.70
C ALA A 28 -8.55 -8.94 12.53
N ALA A 29 -8.23 -8.03 11.62
CA ALA A 29 -6.87 -7.52 11.42
C ALA A 29 -6.33 -6.86 12.71
N ARG A 30 -7.14 -6.02 13.36
CA ARG A 30 -6.77 -5.40 14.64
C ARG A 30 -6.56 -6.44 15.73
N ALA A 31 -7.48 -7.39 15.91
CA ALA A 31 -7.37 -8.44 16.92
C ALA A 31 -6.13 -9.33 16.71
N ALA A 32 -5.71 -9.50 15.48
CA ALA A 32 -4.48 -10.22 15.12
C ALA A 32 -3.18 -9.42 15.38
N GLY A 33 -3.27 -8.15 15.80
CA GLY A 33 -2.10 -7.31 16.02
C GLY A 33 -1.40 -6.86 14.75
N THR A 34 -2.14 -6.71 13.65
CA THR A 34 -1.62 -6.26 12.36
C THR A 34 -1.08 -4.84 12.43
N ASP A 35 0.05 -4.55 11.81
CA ASP A 35 0.66 -3.21 11.79
C ASP A 35 0.00 -2.30 10.77
N ILE A 36 -0.33 -2.84 9.59
CA ILE A 36 -0.94 -2.11 8.47
C ILE A 36 -2.22 -2.81 8.04
N CYS A 37 -3.30 -2.05 7.95
CA CYS A 37 -4.55 -2.46 7.36
C CYS A 37 -4.69 -1.79 5.99
N LEU A 38 -4.53 -2.55 4.92
CA LEU A 38 -4.59 -2.05 3.55
C LEU A 38 -6.03 -2.17 3.02
N VAL A 39 -6.63 -1.05 2.66
CA VAL A 39 -7.86 -1.06 1.87
C VAL A 39 -7.45 -1.10 0.41
N GLY A 40 -7.24 -2.33 -0.08
CA GLY A 40 -6.73 -2.60 -1.41
C GLY A 40 -7.80 -2.49 -2.49
N ASP A 41 -7.43 -2.08 -3.70
CA ASP A 41 -8.34 -2.05 -4.85
C ASP A 41 -8.80 -3.45 -5.28
N SER A 42 -8.12 -4.51 -4.82
CA SER A 42 -8.56 -5.90 -4.94
C SER A 42 -9.96 -6.16 -4.37
N LEU A 43 -10.48 -5.24 -3.51
CA LEU A 43 -11.87 -5.29 -3.06
C LEU A 43 -12.87 -5.35 -4.23
N ALA A 44 -12.49 -4.78 -5.39
CA ALA A 44 -13.30 -4.86 -6.60
C ALA A 44 -13.61 -6.31 -6.99
N ASN A 45 -12.58 -7.17 -6.96
CA ASN A 45 -12.73 -8.57 -7.30
C ASN A 45 -13.35 -9.39 -6.15
N VAL A 46 -12.80 -9.24 -4.92
CA VAL A 46 -13.10 -10.18 -3.82
C VAL A 46 -14.33 -9.79 -3.01
N ALA A 47 -14.72 -8.51 -2.99
CA ALA A 47 -15.88 -8.03 -2.24
C ALA A 47 -17.04 -7.60 -3.15
N LEU A 48 -16.75 -6.99 -4.31
CA LEU A 48 -17.75 -6.44 -5.22
C LEU A 48 -18.04 -7.37 -6.42
N GLY A 49 -17.24 -8.43 -6.64
CA GLY A 49 -17.44 -9.38 -7.73
C GLY A 49 -17.14 -8.82 -9.13
N TYR A 50 -16.36 -7.74 -9.22
CA TYR A 50 -15.93 -7.20 -10.51
C TYR A 50 -14.87 -8.08 -11.14
N SER A 51 -14.81 -8.13 -12.46
CA SER A 51 -13.78 -8.87 -13.18
C SER A 51 -12.40 -8.21 -13.16
N SER A 52 -12.33 -6.91 -12.82
CA SER A 52 -11.09 -6.15 -12.81
C SER A 52 -11.09 -5.08 -11.72
N THR A 53 -9.94 -4.87 -11.07
CA THR A 53 -9.74 -3.78 -10.10
C THR A 53 -9.90 -2.40 -10.74
N ARG A 54 -9.69 -2.29 -12.06
CA ARG A 54 -9.79 -1.03 -12.82
C ARG A 54 -11.20 -0.44 -12.86
N ALA A 55 -12.23 -1.23 -12.55
CA ALA A 55 -13.62 -0.76 -12.50
C ALA A 55 -13.98 -0.07 -11.18
N LEU A 56 -13.10 -0.09 -10.19
CA LEU A 56 -13.36 0.48 -8.88
C LEU A 56 -13.36 2.01 -8.94
N SER A 57 -14.47 2.62 -8.52
CA SER A 57 -14.55 4.08 -8.42
C SER A 57 -13.87 4.60 -7.13
N LEU A 58 -13.43 5.87 -7.17
CA LEU A 58 -12.88 6.53 -5.99
C LEU A 58 -13.90 6.63 -4.85
N ASP A 59 -15.18 6.83 -5.16
CA ASP A 59 -16.25 6.93 -4.17
C ASP A 59 -16.49 5.59 -3.45
N ALA A 60 -16.46 4.48 -4.19
CA ALA A 60 -16.54 3.14 -3.60
C ALA A 60 -15.33 2.85 -2.69
N MET A 61 -14.12 3.19 -3.13
CA MET A 61 -12.93 3.06 -2.31
C MET A 61 -13.03 3.86 -1.02
N ILE A 62 -13.46 5.13 -1.10
CA ILE A 62 -13.65 5.99 0.08
C ILE A 62 -14.69 5.39 1.02
N HIS A 63 -15.80 4.85 0.50
CA HIS A 63 -16.82 4.20 1.32
C HIS A 63 -16.25 3.04 2.14
N HIS A 64 -15.55 2.13 1.50
CA HIS A 64 -14.91 0.99 2.17
C HIS A 64 -13.83 1.43 3.15
N ALA A 65 -12.99 2.39 2.75
CA ALA A 65 -11.92 2.91 3.61
C ALA A 65 -12.45 3.59 4.88
N ARG A 66 -13.55 4.34 4.80
CA ARG A 66 -14.23 4.91 5.98
C ARG A 66 -14.71 3.82 6.93
N THR A 67 -15.30 2.76 6.40
CA THR A 67 -15.78 1.63 7.20
C THR A 67 -14.63 0.92 7.90
N VAL A 68 -13.56 0.61 7.17
CA VAL A 68 -12.35 -0.03 7.72
C VAL A 68 -11.71 0.88 8.79
N ARG A 69 -11.56 2.18 8.50
CA ARG A 69 -10.96 3.13 9.43
C ARG A 69 -11.77 3.26 10.71
N ALA A 70 -13.09 3.38 10.61
CA ALA A 70 -13.97 3.45 11.77
C ALA A 70 -13.88 2.19 12.64
N ALA A 71 -13.94 1.00 12.04
CA ALA A 71 -13.85 -0.25 12.76
C ALA A 71 -12.48 -0.48 13.39
N ALA A 72 -11.39 -0.29 12.64
CA ALA A 72 -10.03 -0.48 13.13
C ALA A 72 -9.65 0.43 14.30
N HIS A 73 -10.28 1.60 14.41
CA HIS A 73 -9.99 2.59 15.44
C HIS A 73 -11.17 2.86 16.40
N ALA A 74 -12.21 2.02 16.40
CA ALA A 74 -13.36 2.19 17.27
C ALA A 74 -12.94 2.18 18.75
N PRO A 75 -13.28 3.23 19.52
CA PRO A 75 -12.93 3.32 20.94
C PRO A 75 -13.57 2.21 21.76
N GLU A 76 -14.77 1.80 21.39
CA GLU A 76 -15.57 0.79 22.10
C GLU A 76 -14.91 -0.60 22.08
N LEU A 77 -13.99 -0.82 21.14
CA LEU A 77 -13.24 -2.07 21.03
C LEU A 77 -11.95 -2.08 21.88
N GLN A 78 -11.72 -1.02 22.65
CA GLN A 78 -10.62 -0.92 23.62
C GLN A 78 -11.01 -1.46 25.02
N PHE A 79 -12.09 -2.25 25.11
CA PHE A 79 -12.57 -2.80 26.37
C PHE A 79 -11.64 -3.84 27.00
N ASP A 80 -10.70 -4.38 26.24
CA ASP A 80 -9.64 -5.24 26.75
C ASP A 80 -8.33 -4.46 26.79
N ALA A 81 -7.74 -4.35 27.99
CA ALA A 81 -6.39 -3.78 28.15
C ALA A 81 -5.33 -4.52 27.32
N ASN A 82 -5.65 -5.73 26.86
CA ASN A 82 -4.82 -6.55 25.97
C ASN A 82 -5.16 -6.37 24.49
N CYS A 83 -6.13 -5.49 24.14
CA CYS A 83 -6.46 -5.26 22.73
C CYS A 83 -5.24 -4.66 22.00
N PRO A 84 -4.79 -5.26 20.89
CA PRO A 84 -3.67 -4.76 20.14
C PRO A 84 -3.87 -3.31 19.68
N ARG A 85 -2.78 -2.60 19.48
CA ARG A 85 -2.79 -1.25 18.93
C ARG A 85 -3.55 -1.23 17.60
N ALA A 86 -4.29 -0.15 17.36
CA ALA A 86 -4.97 0.03 16.07
C ALA A 86 -3.96 0.09 14.92
N PRO A 87 -4.17 -0.68 13.85
CA PRO A 87 -3.28 -0.69 12.69
C PRO A 87 -3.32 0.65 11.94
N MET A 88 -2.25 0.95 11.21
CA MET A 88 -2.27 2.04 10.25
C MET A 88 -3.18 1.67 9.09
N VAL A 89 -4.16 2.51 8.78
CA VAL A 89 -5.02 2.32 7.61
C VAL A 89 -4.40 3.03 6.42
N ILE A 90 -4.07 2.26 5.38
CA ILE A 90 -3.59 2.74 4.08
C ILE A 90 -4.65 2.46 3.03
N VAL A 91 -4.88 3.41 2.12
CA VAL A 91 -5.92 3.30 1.10
C VAL A 91 -5.29 3.29 -0.29
N ASP A 92 -5.61 2.28 -1.10
CA ASP A 92 -5.20 2.27 -2.50
C ASP A 92 -5.86 3.40 -3.28
N MET A 93 -5.08 4.05 -4.12
CA MET A 93 -5.62 4.95 -5.14
C MET A 93 -6.11 4.12 -6.33
N PRO A 94 -7.43 4.09 -6.63
CA PRO A 94 -7.96 3.32 -7.73
C PRO A 94 -7.36 3.73 -9.09
N PHE A 95 -7.39 2.79 -10.04
CA PHE A 95 -6.91 3.03 -11.39
C PHE A 95 -7.43 4.34 -11.98
N GLY A 96 -6.56 5.10 -12.62
CA GLY A 96 -6.89 6.36 -13.26
C GLY A 96 -6.92 7.57 -12.34
N THR A 97 -6.94 7.39 -11.02
CA THR A 97 -7.05 8.52 -10.08
C THR A 97 -5.77 9.32 -9.91
N VAL A 98 -4.63 8.73 -10.23
CA VAL A 98 -3.31 9.38 -10.21
C VAL A 98 -2.75 9.65 -11.61
N ILE A 99 -3.56 9.42 -12.65
CA ILE A 99 -3.22 9.73 -14.04
C ILE A 99 -3.69 11.16 -14.36
N GLY A 100 -2.89 11.88 -15.11
CA GLY A 100 -3.17 13.28 -15.52
C GLY A 100 -2.22 14.27 -14.86
N SER A 101 -2.70 15.46 -14.55
CA SER A 101 -1.87 16.48 -13.89
C SER A 101 -1.62 16.16 -12.42
N VAL A 102 -0.47 16.59 -11.89
CA VAL A 102 -0.14 16.46 -10.47
C VAL A 102 -1.22 17.11 -9.60
N ASP A 103 -1.70 18.30 -9.98
CA ASP A 103 -2.74 19.02 -9.22
C ASP A 103 -4.05 18.24 -9.11
N GLU A 104 -4.46 17.56 -10.17
CA GLU A 104 -5.67 16.73 -10.12
C GLU A 104 -5.48 15.50 -9.26
N ALA A 105 -4.33 14.84 -9.36
CA ALA A 105 -3.98 13.70 -8.53
C ALA A 105 -3.92 14.11 -7.05
N VAL A 106 -3.28 15.23 -6.72
CA VAL A 106 -3.22 15.79 -5.36
C VAL A 106 -4.62 16.01 -4.80
N ARG A 107 -5.54 16.65 -5.57
CA ARG A 107 -6.91 16.87 -5.09
C ARG A 107 -7.62 15.56 -4.75
N ARG A 108 -7.44 14.50 -5.56
CA ARG A 108 -8.05 13.19 -5.30
C ARG A 108 -7.44 12.51 -4.07
N VAL A 109 -6.12 12.58 -3.90
CA VAL A 109 -5.42 12.05 -2.72
C VAL A 109 -5.85 12.77 -1.44
N VAL A 110 -5.86 14.11 -1.46
CA VAL A 110 -6.32 14.93 -0.32
C VAL A 110 -7.75 14.58 0.03
N ARG A 111 -8.62 14.40 -0.96
CA ARG A 111 -10.00 13.95 -0.75
C ARG A 111 -10.05 12.61 -0.01
N VAL A 112 -9.27 11.61 -0.45
CA VAL A 112 -9.21 10.30 0.21
C VAL A 112 -8.77 10.46 1.67
N VAL A 113 -7.64 11.10 1.92
CA VAL A 113 -7.09 11.26 3.27
C VAL A 113 -8.07 12.03 4.18
N HIS A 114 -8.66 13.10 3.67
CA HIS A 114 -9.60 13.94 4.43
C HIS A 114 -10.89 13.18 4.77
N GLU A 115 -11.51 12.51 3.80
CA GLU A 115 -12.80 11.84 4.03
C GLU A 115 -12.67 10.52 4.81
N THR A 116 -11.52 9.84 4.72
CA THR A 116 -11.33 8.54 5.38
C THR A 116 -10.56 8.63 6.68
N GLN A 117 -9.83 9.71 6.92
CA GLN A 117 -8.89 9.85 8.02
C GLN A 117 -7.83 8.71 8.02
N ALA A 118 -7.51 8.18 6.84
CA ALA A 118 -6.45 7.20 6.66
C ALA A 118 -5.08 7.81 6.98
N PHE A 119 -4.14 6.95 7.36
CA PHE A 119 -2.75 7.37 7.62
C PHE A 119 -2.06 7.84 6.34
N GLY A 120 -2.36 7.20 5.22
CA GLY A 120 -1.77 7.50 3.93
C GLY A 120 -2.45 6.74 2.79
N VAL A 121 -1.86 6.85 1.62
CA VAL A 121 -2.35 6.21 0.41
C VAL A 121 -1.31 5.26 -0.19
N LYS A 122 -1.77 4.24 -0.93
CA LYS A 122 -0.90 3.39 -1.76
C LYS A 122 -1.13 3.70 -3.24
N MET A 123 -0.06 3.67 -4.03
CA MET A 123 -0.11 3.94 -5.47
C MET A 123 0.69 2.92 -6.25
N GLU A 124 0.08 2.40 -7.32
CA GLU A 124 0.80 1.64 -8.33
C GLU A 124 1.39 2.58 -9.36
N GLY A 125 2.68 2.48 -9.59
CA GLY A 125 3.37 3.28 -10.57
C GLY A 125 4.88 3.11 -10.49
N SER A 126 5.55 3.81 -11.36
CA SER A 126 7.00 3.79 -11.46
C SER A 126 7.53 5.23 -11.38
N LEU A 127 8.60 5.49 -12.12
CA LEU A 127 9.28 6.79 -12.11
C LEU A 127 8.39 7.97 -12.50
N GLU A 128 7.31 7.73 -13.23
CA GLU A 128 6.35 8.78 -13.62
C GLU A 128 5.57 9.37 -12.44
N LEU A 129 5.45 8.65 -11.32
CA LEU A 129 4.78 9.14 -10.11
C LEU A 129 5.68 9.92 -9.16
N LEU A 130 7.00 9.95 -9.40
CA LEU A 130 7.93 10.61 -8.49
C LEU A 130 7.57 12.07 -8.18
N PRO A 131 7.21 12.92 -9.17
CA PRO A 131 6.83 14.32 -8.87
C PRO A 131 5.59 14.42 -7.98
N LEU A 132 4.62 13.52 -8.14
CA LEU A 132 3.44 13.47 -7.27
C LEU A 132 3.81 13.02 -5.86
N ILE A 133 4.63 11.98 -5.73
CA ILE A 133 5.07 11.44 -4.44
C ILE A 133 5.87 12.49 -3.67
N GLU A 134 6.82 13.14 -4.30
CA GLU A 134 7.61 14.22 -3.70
C GLU A 134 6.72 15.37 -3.21
N HIS A 135 5.75 15.78 -4.02
CA HIS A 135 4.80 16.82 -3.64
C HIS A 135 3.97 16.42 -2.41
N LEU A 136 3.38 15.23 -2.42
CA LEU A 136 2.55 14.73 -1.32
C LEU A 136 3.36 14.55 -0.02
N SER A 137 4.53 13.93 -0.13
CA SER A 137 5.42 13.67 1.00
C SER A 137 5.91 14.97 1.65
N SER A 138 6.30 15.97 0.86
CA SER A 138 6.73 17.27 1.37
C SER A 138 5.63 18.05 2.10
N HIS A 139 4.35 17.70 1.82
CA HIS A 139 3.18 18.26 2.49
C HIS A 139 2.62 17.36 3.61
N GLY A 140 3.36 16.31 4.01
CA GLY A 140 3.00 15.46 5.14
C GLY A 140 1.99 14.37 4.84
N ILE A 141 1.69 14.09 3.58
CA ILE A 141 0.85 12.96 3.17
C ILE A 141 1.73 11.73 2.98
N ALA A 142 1.48 10.70 3.79
CA ALA A 142 2.23 9.46 3.71
C ALA A 142 1.88 8.67 2.43
N VAL A 143 2.90 8.27 1.68
CA VAL A 143 2.73 7.49 0.44
C VAL A 143 3.44 6.15 0.57
N MET A 144 2.72 5.07 0.30
CA MET A 144 3.23 3.73 0.08
C MET A 144 3.31 3.48 -1.42
N GLY A 145 4.49 3.10 -1.92
CA GLY A 145 4.66 2.69 -3.31
C GLY A 145 4.16 1.27 -3.57
N HIS A 146 4.08 0.88 -4.84
CA HIS A 146 3.82 -0.50 -5.24
C HIS A 146 4.61 -0.82 -6.51
N ILE A 147 5.53 -1.77 -6.43
CA ILE A 147 6.43 -2.19 -7.51
C ILE A 147 6.48 -3.71 -7.66
N GLY A 148 7.10 -4.18 -8.72
CA GLY A 148 7.03 -5.56 -9.15
C GLY A 148 5.80 -5.76 -10.04
N LEU A 149 4.93 -6.71 -9.72
CA LEU A 149 3.65 -6.84 -10.39
C LEU A 149 2.74 -5.69 -9.97
N GLN A 150 2.12 -5.05 -10.94
CA GLN A 150 1.18 -3.93 -10.76
C GLN A 150 -0.14 -4.29 -11.46
N PRO A 151 -1.12 -4.86 -10.74
CA PRO A 151 -2.38 -5.34 -11.33
C PRO A 151 -3.13 -4.28 -12.14
N GLN A 152 -3.12 -3.03 -11.71
CA GLN A 152 -3.76 -1.92 -12.44
C GLN A 152 -3.15 -1.67 -13.83
N ARG A 153 -1.87 -1.95 -14.01
CA ARG A 153 -1.17 -1.70 -15.28
C ARG A 153 -1.36 -2.81 -16.30
N TYR A 154 -1.29 -4.04 -15.83
CA TYR A 154 -1.24 -5.19 -16.74
C TYR A 154 -2.62 -5.70 -17.12
N GLY A 155 -3.68 -5.36 -16.37
CA GLY A 155 -5.03 -5.85 -16.60
C GLY A 155 -5.10 -7.39 -16.61
N ASP A 156 -6.28 -7.94 -16.85
CA ASP A 156 -6.50 -9.39 -16.83
C ASP A 156 -5.91 -10.13 -18.03
N ALA A 157 -5.54 -9.40 -19.10
CA ALA A 157 -5.17 -9.99 -20.40
C ALA A 157 -3.80 -10.67 -20.46
N SER A 158 -2.85 -10.33 -19.57
CA SER A 158 -1.48 -10.88 -19.58
C SER A 158 -1.21 -11.93 -18.50
N GLY A 159 -2.14 -12.10 -17.55
CA GLY A 159 -1.97 -12.93 -16.37
C GLY A 159 -0.93 -12.38 -15.40
N PHE A 160 -0.98 -12.85 -14.16
CA PHE A 160 0.02 -12.51 -13.14
C PHE A 160 1.33 -13.25 -13.43
N ARG A 161 2.36 -12.51 -13.84
CA ARG A 161 3.68 -13.08 -14.12
C ARG A 161 4.71 -12.53 -13.15
N VAL A 162 5.68 -13.38 -12.78
CA VAL A 162 6.82 -12.99 -11.96
C VAL A 162 7.61 -11.87 -12.66
N GLN A 163 7.84 -10.78 -11.96
CA GLN A 163 8.61 -9.62 -12.40
C GLN A 163 10.07 -9.74 -11.93
N GLY A 164 11.02 -9.13 -12.65
CA GLY A 164 12.44 -9.20 -12.24
C GLY A 164 13.09 -10.57 -12.45
N GLY A 165 12.57 -11.39 -13.38
CA GLY A 165 13.13 -12.70 -13.69
C GLY A 165 14.49 -12.67 -14.41
N THR A 166 14.88 -11.55 -15.00
CA THR A 166 16.19 -11.34 -15.64
C THR A 166 17.00 -10.28 -14.89
N ALA A 167 18.33 -10.29 -15.03
CA ALA A 167 19.17 -9.30 -14.37
C ALA A 167 18.80 -7.85 -14.74
N PRO A 168 18.57 -7.48 -16.00
CA PRO A 168 18.13 -6.11 -16.35
C PRO A 168 16.80 -5.73 -15.72
N SER A 169 15.80 -6.64 -15.70
CA SER A 169 14.50 -6.35 -15.11
C SER A 169 14.57 -6.27 -13.57
N ALA A 170 15.41 -7.06 -12.94
CA ALA A 170 15.64 -6.97 -11.49
C ALA A 170 16.32 -5.65 -11.11
N MET A 171 17.31 -5.21 -11.90
CA MET A 171 17.96 -3.90 -11.71
C MET A 171 16.99 -2.75 -11.86
N ALA A 172 16.11 -2.77 -12.86
CA ALA A 172 15.10 -1.73 -13.05
C ALA A 172 14.13 -1.62 -11.86
N ILE A 173 13.75 -2.76 -11.25
CA ILE A 173 12.91 -2.76 -10.03
C ILE A 173 13.68 -2.15 -8.85
N LEU A 174 14.96 -2.51 -8.67
CA LEU A 174 15.80 -1.93 -7.62
C LEU A 174 15.97 -0.41 -7.79
N GLU A 175 16.26 0.05 -9.00
CA GLU A 175 16.36 1.49 -9.30
C GLU A 175 15.07 2.22 -8.99
N THR A 176 13.92 1.62 -9.32
CA THR A 176 12.60 2.16 -8.99
C THR A 176 12.38 2.19 -7.48
N ALA A 177 12.72 1.13 -6.74
CA ALA A 177 12.62 1.10 -5.28
C ALA A 177 13.39 2.25 -4.62
N GLN A 178 14.64 2.45 -5.04
CA GLN A 178 15.48 3.52 -4.54
C GLN A 178 14.98 4.92 -4.94
N ALA A 179 14.38 5.05 -6.11
CA ALA A 179 13.78 6.31 -6.55
C ALA A 179 12.53 6.67 -5.72
N LEU A 180 11.67 5.69 -5.43
CA LEU A 180 10.51 5.86 -4.54
C LEU A 180 10.92 6.27 -3.12
N GLU A 181 11.96 5.64 -2.58
CA GLU A 181 12.52 6.02 -1.28
C GLU A 181 12.99 7.48 -1.29
N ARG A 182 13.78 7.89 -2.29
CA ARG A 182 14.24 9.28 -2.42
C ARG A 182 13.11 10.29 -2.59
N ALA A 183 12.03 9.90 -3.27
CA ALA A 183 10.84 10.72 -3.43
C ALA A 183 10.00 10.86 -2.15
N GLY A 184 10.33 10.12 -1.09
CA GLY A 184 9.70 10.24 0.22
C GLY A 184 8.60 9.20 0.49
N CYS A 185 8.53 8.09 -0.25
CA CYS A 185 7.72 6.97 0.18
C CYS A 185 8.15 6.51 1.58
N PHE A 186 7.20 6.27 2.48
CA PHE A 186 7.52 5.73 3.80
C PHE A 186 7.70 4.19 3.78
N SER A 187 7.20 3.53 2.76
CA SER A 187 7.27 2.09 2.53
C SER A 187 6.82 1.78 1.10
N PHE A 188 6.99 0.56 0.63
CA PHE A 188 6.36 0.07 -0.59
C PHE A 188 6.03 -1.41 -0.55
N VAL A 189 5.03 -1.81 -1.32
CA VAL A 189 4.72 -3.21 -1.63
C VAL A 189 5.63 -3.68 -2.75
N LEU A 190 6.22 -4.86 -2.58
CA LEU A 190 7.01 -5.55 -3.58
C LEU A 190 6.29 -6.86 -3.93
N GLU A 191 5.68 -6.90 -5.12
CA GLU A 191 4.78 -7.99 -5.49
C GLU A 191 5.37 -8.86 -6.60
N CYS A 192 5.25 -10.19 -6.39
CA CYS A 192 5.50 -11.22 -7.40
C CYS A 192 6.89 -11.10 -8.07
N VAL A 193 7.93 -11.07 -7.25
CA VAL A 193 9.35 -11.08 -7.69
C VAL A 193 10.07 -12.32 -7.16
N PRO A 194 11.16 -12.79 -7.80
CA PRO A 194 11.97 -13.87 -7.24
C PRO A 194 12.50 -13.51 -5.84
N ALA A 195 12.50 -14.46 -4.89
CA ALA A 195 12.92 -14.23 -3.50
C ALA A 195 14.30 -13.55 -3.38
N ARG A 196 15.26 -13.95 -4.24
CA ARG A 196 16.60 -13.31 -4.31
C ARG A 196 16.55 -11.84 -4.70
N VAL A 197 15.57 -11.43 -5.52
CA VAL A 197 15.38 -10.03 -5.90
C VAL A 197 14.76 -9.28 -4.73
N GLY A 198 13.78 -9.87 -4.06
CA GLY A 198 13.18 -9.33 -2.83
C GLY A 198 14.25 -9.06 -1.77
N ALA A 199 15.07 -10.06 -1.46
CA ALA A 199 16.20 -9.93 -0.53
C ALA A 199 17.15 -8.79 -0.91
N ALA A 200 17.57 -8.76 -2.18
CA ALA A 200 18.51 -7.74 -2.66
C ALA A 200 17.95 -6.33 -2.59
N ILE A 201 16.64 -6.14 -2.77
CA ILE A 201 15.98 -4.84 -2.64
C ILE A 201 15.86 -4.46 -1.16
N SER A 202 15.38 -5.37 -0.30
CA SER A 202 15.23 -5.12 1.14
C SER A 202 16.56 -4.72 1.81
N GLU A 203 17.69 -5.25 1.35
CA GLU A 203 19.02 -4.90 1.85
C GLU A 203 19.51 -3.51 1.39
N ARG A 204 18.94 -2.94 0.33
CA ARG A 204 19.46 -1.73 -0.33
C ARG A 204 18.57 -0.50 -0.22
N VAL A 205 17.45 -0.63 0.46
CA VAL A 205 16.56 0.49 0.78
C VAL A 205 16.48 0.69 2.29
N GLY A 206 16.32 1.92 2.72
CA GLY A 206 16.20 2.31 4.13
C GLY A 206 14.76 2.45 4.62
N ILE A 207 13.77 1.98 3.83
CA ILE A 207 12.35 2.02 4.18
C ILE A 207 11.75 0.60 4.16
N PRO A 208 10.67 0.35 4.95
CA PRO A 208 10.04 -0.96 5.02
C PRO A 208 9.56 -1.48 3.66
N VAL A 209 9.87 -2.73 3.37
CA VAL A 209 9.41 -3.47 2.19
C VAL A 209 8.35 -4.48 2.62
N ILE A 210 7.16 -4.36 2.05
CA ILE A 210 6.06 -5.29 2.29
C ILE A 210 6.01 -6.29 1.13
N GLY A 211 6.54 -7.47 1.35
CA GLY A 211 6.61 -8.51 0.33
C GLY A 211 5.28 -9.27 0.18
N ILE A 212 4.84 -9.46 -1.07
CA ILE A 212 3.77 -10.39 -1.42
C ILE A 212 4.19 -11.22 -2.64
N GLY A 213 4.34 -12.53 -2.46
CA GLY A 213 4.94 -13.38 -3.49
C GLY A 213 6.40 -13.00 -3.84
N ALA A 214 7.15 -12.45 -2.87
CA ALA A 214 8.51 -11.92 -3.03
C ALA A 214 9.57 -12.68 -2.18
N GLY A 215 9.18 -13.75 -1.51
CA GLY A 215 10.04 -14.50 -0.60
C GLY A 215 9.97 -14.00 0.85
N PRO A 216 10.72 -14.60 1.76
CA PRO A 216 10.62 -14.35 3.20
C PRO A 216 11.60 -13.27 3.73
N HIS A 217 12.25 -12.50 2.85
CA HIS A 217 13.35 -11.59 3.21
C HIS A 217 12.93 -10.14 3.23
#